data_acf1dc0a0887a167c229805ee6ad4551
#
_entry.id   acf1dc0a0887a167c229805ee6ad4551
#
_cell.length_a   1.000
_cell.length_b   1.000
_cell.length_c   1.000
_cell.angle_alpha   90.00
_cell.angle_beta   90.00
_cell.angle_gamma   90.00
#
_symmetry.space_group_name_H-M   'P 1'
#
loop_
_entity.id
_entity.type
_entity.pdbx_description
1 polymer ?
#
loop_
_entity_poly.entity_id
_entity_poly.type
_entity_poly.pdbx_seq_one_letter_code
_entity_poly.pdbx_strand_id
1 'polypeptide(L)'
;MFTKIDPVEITATDSDSIDAIKAQLPSEVAAHYQDGVDETETVTWQSAALDWIRGAGTYTITGTTNAGHDVTATITVTATPAKDYVTDGNFENAENDKNWTITGTGASITEDSGNAADGKRALKFWASDAYSFSATQTITGLEPGEYVLTAMSQGAAADNAAIADGVTLSATAGGKTTSDALELNLSLIHI
;
A
#
# COMPACT_ATOMS: atom_id res chain seq x y z
N MET A 1 -23.45 -19.81 -38.91
CA MET A 1 -24.20 -18.92 -37.99
C MET A 1 -23.30 -18.64 -36.78
N PHE A 2 -23.14 -17.38 -36.39
CA PHE A 2 -22.34 -16.97 -35.22
C PHE A 2 -22.80 -17.68 -33.95
N THR A 3 -21.86 -18.08 -33.11
CA THR A 3 -22.13 -18.80 -31.85
C THR A 3 -21.69 -17.98 -30.65
N LYS A 4 -20.42 -17.55 -30.60
CA LYS A 4 -19.83 -16.78 -29.47
C LYS A 4 -18.50 -16.16 -29.84
N ILE A 5 -18.07 -15.23 -29.02
CA ILE A 5 -16.69 -14.83 -28.85
C ILE A 5 -16.33 -15.18 -27.41
N ASP A 6 -15.14 -15.73 -27.18
CA ASP A 6 -14.67 -15.98 -25.81
C ASP A 6 -14.34 -14.66 -25.10
N PRO A 7 -14.69 -14.51 -23.80
CA PRO A 7 -14.37 -13.30 -23.07
C PRO A 7 -12.86 -13.12 -22.96
N VAL A 8 -12.42 -11.88 -22.98
CA VAL A 8 -11.00 -11.50 -22.79
C VAL A 8 -10.72 -11.33 -21.31
N GLU A 9 -9.69 -12.00 -20.80
CA GLU A 9 -9.24 -11.87 -19.42
C GLU A 9 -7.90 -11.13 -19.38
N ILE A 10 -7.84 -10.05 -18.58
CA ILE A 10 -6.64 -9.22 -18.38
C ILE A 10 -6.34 -9.17 -16.90
N THR A 11 -5.06 -9.28 -16.54
CA THR A 11 -4.57 -9.10 -15.18
C THR A 11 -3.64 -7.91 -15.11
N ALA A 12 -3.80 -7.10 -14.08
CA ALA A 12 -2.99 -5.92 -13.81
C ALA A 12 -2.79 -5.76 -12.30
N THR A 13 -1.94 -4.83 -11.92
CA THR A 13 -1.78 -4.38 -10.54
C THR A 13 -2.24 -2.94 -10.39
N ASP A 14 -2.51 -2.49 -9.18
CA ASP A 14 -2.90 -1.10 -8.91
C ASP A 14 -1.75 -0.09 -9.11
N SER A 15 -0.51 -0.59 -9.33
CA SER A 15 0.64 0.21 -9.75
C SER A 15 0.76 0.38 -11.28
N ASP A 16 -0.01 -0.37 -12.07
CA ASP A 16 0.00 -0.24 -13.51
C ASP A 16 -0.75 1.03 -13.96
N SER A 17 -0.19 1.73 -14.95
CA SER A 17 -0.89 2.88 -15.53
C SER A 17 -2.12 2.43 -16.34
N ILE A 18 -3.11 3.30 -16.41
CA ILE A 18 -4.31 3.04 -17.23
C ILE A 18 -3.93 2.76 -18.70
N ASP A 19 -2.93 3.46 -19.23
CA ASP A 19 -2.46 3.23 -20.61
C ASP A 19 -1.82 1.85 -20.78
N ALA A 20 -1.09 1.36 -19.76
CA ALA A 20 -0.54 0.01 -19.77
C ALA A 20 -1.65 -1.06 -19.71
N ILE A 21 -2.72 -0.82 -18.97
CA ILE A 21 -3.89 -1.71 -18.94
C ILE A 21 -4.60 -1.69 -20.29
N LYS A 22 -4.85 -0.52 -20.86
CA LYS A 22 -5.47 -0.36 -22.19
C LYS A 22 -4.67 -1.07 -23.29
N ALA A 23 -3.35 -1.05 -23.21
CA ALA A 23 -2.47 -1.69 -24.19
C ALA A 23 -2.56 -3.23 -24.20
N GLN A 24 -3.11 -3.85 -23.16
CA GLN A 24 -3.32 -5.30 -23.09
C GLN A 24 -4.62 -5.74 -23.82
N LEU A 25 -5.51 -4.83 -24.14
CA LEU A 25 -6.71 -5.16 -24.88
C LEU A 25 -6.35 -5.63 -26.30
N PRO A 26 -6.79 -6.82 -26.73
CA PRO A 26 -6.50 -7.31 -28.07
C PRO A 26 -7.22 -6.46 -29.10
N SER A 27 -6.56 -6.21 -30.22
CA SER A 27 -7.17 -5.55 -31.38
C SER A 27 -8.08 -6.49 -32.19
N GLU A 28 -7.93 -7.80 -31.99
CA GLU A 28 -8.65 -8.85 -32.71
C GLU A 28 -9.07 -9.96 -31.77
N VAL A 29 -10.20 -10.61 -32.08
CA VAL A 29 -10.72 -11.77 -31.35
C VAL A 29 -11.17 -12.85 -32.31
N ALA A 30 -11.25 -14.10 -31.84
CA ALA A 30 -11.81 -15.20 -32.59
C ALA A 30 -13.33 -15.28 -32.38
N ALA A 31 -14.06 -15.20 -33.45
CA ALA A 31 -15.51 -15.43 -33.50
C ALA A 31 -15.80 -16.86 -33.94
N HIS A 32 -16.50 -17.60 -33.10
CA HIS A 32 -16.86 -19.02 -33.33
C HIS A 32 -18.19 -19.16 -34.06
N TYR A 33 -18.21 -20.05 -35.04
CA TYR A 33 -19.39 -20.31 -35.85
C TYR A 33 -19.83 -21.79 -35.78
N GLN A 34 -21.10 -22.05 -36.07
CA GLN A 34 -21.72 -23.40 -35.99
C GLN A 34 -21.10 -24.45 -36.92
N ASP A 35 -20.45 -24.02 -37.98
CA ASP A 35 -19.74 -24.88 -38.94
C ASP A 35 -18.34 -25.31 -38.44
N GLY A 36 -17.95 -24.86 -37.25
CA GLY A 36 -16.65 -25.15 -36.66
C GLY A 36 -15.49 -24.31 -37.21
N VAL A 37 -15.82 -23.28 -38.00
CA VAL A 37 -14.83 -22.32 -38.52
C VAL A 37 -14.78 -21.13 -37.57
N ASP A 38 -13.54 -20.74 -37.20
CA ASP A 38 -13.29 -19.51 -36.45
C ASP A 38 -12.88 -18.40 -37.42
N GLU A 39 -13.49 -17.24 -37.27
CA GLU A 39 -13.13 -16.04 -38.02
C GLU A 39 -12.48 -15.02 -37.10
N THR A 40 -11.41 -14.35 -37.56
CA THR A 40 -10.78 -13.26 -36.82
C THR A 40 -11.53 -11.96 -37.10
N GLU A 41 -11.99 -11.33 -36.03
CA GLU A 41 -12.72 -10.05 -36.08
C GLU A 41 -11.95 -8.96 -35.31
N THR A 42 -11.85 -7.77 -35.90
CA THR A 42 -11.27 -6.62 -35.23
C THR A 42 -12.24 -6.04 -34.21
N VAL A 43 -11.72 -5.56 -33.07
CA VAL A 43 -12.53 -5.06 -31.96
C VAL A 43 -12.31 -3.58 -31.73
N THR A 44 -13.40 -2.86 -31.51
CA THR A 44 -13.40 -1.51 -30.97
C THR A 44 -13.87 -1.54 -29.53
N TRP A 45 -12.94 -1.31 -28.60
CA TRP A 45 -13.22 -1.31 -27.16
C TRP A 45 -13.74 0.03 -26.67
N GLN A 46 -14.66 0.00 -25.69
CA GLN A 46 -15.10 1.18 -24.94
C GLN A 46 -14.07 1.53 -23.86
N SER A 47 -12.82 1.74 -24.27
CA SER A 47 -11.67 1.86 -23.37
C SER A 47 -11.69 3.09 -22.43
N ALA A 48 -12.54 4.10 -22.72
CA ALA A 48 -12.75 5.23 -21.81
C ALA A 48 -13.31 4.80 -20.44
N ALA A 49 -13.99 3.65 -20.35
CA ALA A 49 -14.47 3.12 -19.09
C ALA A 49 -13.31 2.75 -18.14
N LEU A 50 -12.12 2.45 -18.67
CA LEU A 50 -10.93 2.14 -17.87
C LEU A 50 -10.37 3.35 -17.12
N ASP A 51 -10.69 4.57 -17.54
CA ASP A 51 -10.27 5.80 -16.85
C ASP A 51 -10.89 5.91 -15.45
N TRP A 52 -11.88 5.07 -15.14
CA TRP A 52 -12.53 4.99 -13.83
C TRP A 52 -11.98 3.91 -12.91
N ILE A 53 -10.96 3.14 -13.33
CA ILE A 53 -10.29 2.18 -12.44
C ILE A 53 -9.64 2.94 -11.28
N ARG A 54 -9.93 2.48 -10.05
CA ARG A 54 -9.42 3.06 -8.81
C ARG A 54 -9.01 1.92 -7.86
N GLY A 55 -7.75 1.46 -7.99
CA GLY A 55 -7.20 0.42 -7.13
C GLY A 55 -7.64 -1.00 -7.49
N ALA A 56 -7.38 -1.92 -6.58
CA ALA A 56 -7.67 -3.35 -6.75
C ALA A 56 -9.17 -3.63 -6.89
N GLY A 57 -9.52 -4.55 -7.76
CA GLY A 57 -10.89 -4.94 -8.04
C GLY A 57 -11.05 -5.62 -9.39
N THR A 58 -12.27 -5.99 -9.73
CA THR A 58 -12.61 -6.56 -11.03
C THR A 58 -13.47 -5.55 -11.80
N TYR A 59 -13.03 -5.23 -13.01
CA TYR A 59 -13.66 -4.26 -13.90
C TYR A 59 -14.02 -4.95 -15.20
N THR A 60 -15.16 -4.60 -15.76
CA THR A 60 -15.66 -5.17 -17.02
C THR A 60 -15.88 -4.06 -18.03
N ILE A 61 -15.36 -4.24 -19.22
CA ILE A 61 -15.66 -3.37 -20.36
C ILE A 61 -16.21 -4.18 -21.53
N THR A 62 -16.93 -3.50 -22.40
CA THR A 62 -17.46 -4.08 -23.64
C THR A 62 -16.72 -3.53 -24.84
N GLY A 63 -16.69 -4.33 -25.89
CA GLY A 63 -16.24 -3.94 -27.21
C GLY A 63 -17.24 -4.44 -28.24
N THR A 64 -17.13 -3.93 -29.45
CA THR A 64 -17.91 -4.37 -30.58
C THR A 64 -16.98 -4.71 -31.74
N THR A 65 -17.21 -5.84 -32.38
CA THR A 65 -16.42 -6.27 -33.54
C THR A 65 -16.86 -5.57 -34.82
N ASN A 66 -16.02 -5.64 -35.85
CA ASN A 66 -16.36 -5.14 -37.19
C ASN A 66 -17.57 -5.87 -37.83
N ALA A 67 -17.88 -7.08 -37.36
CA ALA A 67 -19.08 -7.80 -37.77
C ALA A 67 -20.31 -7.46 -36.91
N GLY A 68 -20.15 -6.62 -35.86
CA GLY A 68 -21.24 -6.18 -35.00
C GLY A 68 -21.51 -7.12 -33.82
N HIS A 69 -20.59 -8.03 -33.51
CA HIS A 69 -20.71 -8.89 -32.33
C HIS A 69 -20.18 -8.22 -31.09
N ASP A 70 -20.86 -8.43 -29.95
CA ASP A 70 -20.42 -7.94 -28.66
C ASP A 70 -19.35 -8.85 -28.09
N VAL A 71 -18.35 -8.24 -27.47
CA VAL A 71 -17.27 -8.91 -26.73
C VAL A 71 -17.06 -8.23 -25.39
N THR A 72 -16.70 -9.02 -24.39
CA THR A 72 -16.46 -8.53 -23.03
C THR A 72 -15.01 -8.78 -22.62
N ALA A 73 -14.37 -7.80 -22.02
CA ALA A 73 -13.10 -7.96 -21.33
C ALA A 73 -13.30 -7.79 -19.82
N THR A 74 -12.78 -8.74 -19.06
CA THR A 74 -12.69 -8.70 -17.60
C THR A 74 -11.26 -8.34 -17.20
N ILE A 75 -11.09 -7.23 -16.50
CA ILE A 75 -9.80 -6.75 -16.00
C ILE A 75 -9.75 -6.98 -14.48
N THR A 76 -8.89 -7.89 -14.05
CA THR A 76 -8.64 -8.12 -12.63
C THR A 76 -7.40 -7.33 -12.20
N VAL A 77 -7.62 -6.29 -11.41
CA VAL A 77 -6.55 -5.48 -10.81
C VAL A 77 -6.30 -5.99 -9.40
N THR A 78 -5.08 -6.43 -9.13
CA THR A 78 -4.65 -6.88 -7.82
C THR A 78 -3.89 -5.78 -7.09
N ALA A 79 -4.02 -5.73 -5.76
CA ALA A 79 -3.23 -4.82 -4.96
C ALA A 79 -1.75 -5.20 -5.01
N THR A 80 -0.90 -4.21 -5.26
CA THR A 80 0.54 -4.37 -5.09
C THR A 80 0.83 -4.52 -3.60
N PRO A 81 1.52 -5.58 -3.15
CA PRO A 81 1.88 -5.72 -1.76
C PRO A 81 2.63 -4.49 -1.26
N ALA A 82 2.20 -3.95 -0.12
CA ALA A 82 2.89 -2.84 0.52
C ALA A 82 4.34 -3.25 0.81
N LYS A 83 5.31 -2.45 0.35
CA LYS A 83 6.72 -2.64 0.67
C LYS A 83 7.04 -1.87 1.93
N ASP A 84 7.54 -2.58 2.95
CA ASP A 84 8.08 -1.94 4.13
C ASP A 84 9.46 -1.38 3.81
N TYR A 85 9.64 -0.09 4.03
CA TYR A 85 10.92 0.61 3.85
C TYR A 85 11.63 0.87 5.17
N VAL A 86 10.94 0.74 6.29
CA VAL A 86 11.53 0.89 7.62
C VAL A 86 12.29 -0.40 7.96
N THR A 87 13.58 -0.28 8.17
CA THR A 87 14.41 -1.42 8.57
C THR A 87 14.17 -1.71 10.04
N ASP A 88 13.75 -2.96 10.32
CA ASP A 88 13.48 -3.41 11.69
C ASP A 88 12.48 -2.50 12.42
N GLY A 89 11.34 -2.21 11.75
CA GLY A 89 10.28 -1.39 12.31
C GLY A 89 9.58 -2.03 13.52
N ASN A 90 9.69 -3.34 13.67
CA ASN A 90 9.22 -4.09 14.84
C ASN A 90 10.27 -4.24 15.93
N PHE A 91 11.51 -3.77 15.73
CA PHE A 91 12.63 -3.80 16.68
C PHE A 91 13.14 -5.21 17.09
N GLU A 92 12.74 -6.26 16.38
CA GLU A 92 13.06 -7.63 16.80
C GLU A 92 14.50 -8.07 16.51
N ASN A 93 15.19 -7.40 15.60
CA ASN A 93 16.56 -7.73 15.24
C ASN A 93 17.56 -6.76 15.89
N ALA A 94 18.14 -7.14 17.03
CA ALA A 94 19.09 -6.33 17.78
C ALA A 94 20.33 -5.88 16.96
N GLU A 95 20.71 -6.61 15.92
CA GLU A 95 21.81 -6.19 15.02
C GLU A 95 21.43 -4.98 14.17
N ASN A 96 20.14 -4.73 14.00
CA ASN A 96 19.57 -3.63 13.24
C ASN A 96 19.26 -2.39 14.12
N ASP A 97 19.38 -2.47 15.45
CA ASP A 97 19.19 -1.31 16.35
C ASP A 97 20.04 -0.11 15.92
N LYS A 98 21.21 -0.35 15.32
CA LYS A 98 22.11 0.68 14.75
C LYS A 98 21.50 1.50 13.62
N ASN A 99 20.42 1.03 13.00
CA ASN A 99 19.70 1.77 11.95
C ASN A 99 18.80 2.86 12.54
N TRP A 100 18.58 2.80 13.86
CA TRP A 100 17.85 3.80 14.60
C TRP A 100 18.80 4.72 15.33
N THR A 101 18.61 6.01 15.18
CA THR A 101 19.33 7.02 15.96
C THR A 101 18.41 7.48 17.09
N ILE A 102 18.78 7.10 18.33
CA ILE A 102 18.05 7.50 19.53
C ILE A 102 18.86 8.61 20.21
N THR A 103 18.20 9.73 20.48
CA THR A 103 18.78 10.89 21.18
C THR A 103 17.88 11.32 22.33
N GLY A 104 18.46 12.08 23.27
CA GLY A 104 17.76 12.51 24.47
C GLY A 104 17.86 11.50 25.60
N THR A 105 16.86 11.46 26.46
CA THR A 105 16.81 10.60 27.65
C THR A 105 15.49 9.83 27.72
N GLY A 106 15.51 8.71 28.44
CA GLY A 106 14.31 7.93 28.72
C GLY A 106 13.86 6.98 27.60
N ALA A 107 14.54 6.92 26.45
CA ALA A 107 14.19 6.02 25.35
C ALA A 107 15.30 5.01 25.06
N SER A 108 14.94 3.78 24.76
CA SER A 108 15.82 2.70 24.32
C SER A 108 15.07 1.59 23.63
N ILE A 109 15.73 0.87 22.70
CA ILE A 109 15.21 -0.38 22.17
C ILE A 109 15.62 -1.51 23.11
N THR A 110 14.65 -2.26 23.62
CA THR A 110 14.88 -3.27 24.64
C THR A 110 13.88 -4.40 24.59
N GLU A 111 14.18 -5.51 25.26
CA GLU A 111 13.21 -6.56 25.50
C GLU A 111 12.11 -6.06 26.45
N ASP A 112 10.87 -6.13 26.00
CA ASP A 112 9.67 -5.78 26.76
C ASP A 112 8.48 -6.58 26.22
N SER A 113 8.54 -7.90 26.36
CA SER A 113 7.55 -8.81 25.77
C SER A 113 6.11 -8.61 26.26
N GLY A 114 5.93 -7.89 27.35
CA GLY A 114 4.60 -7.53 27.87
C GLY A 114 3.99 -6.32 27.16
N ASN A 115 4.82 -5.53 26.48
CA ASN A 115 4.41 -4.27 25.85
C ASN A 115 4.83 -4.18 24.36
N ALA A 116 5.52 -5.18 23.83
CA ALA A 116 5.83 -5.23 22.40
C ALA A 116 4.54 -5.48 21.60
N ALA A 117 4.35 -4.73 20.52
CA ALA A 117 3.22 -4.92 19.61
C ALA A 117 3.36 -6.20 18.78
N ASP A 118 4.60 -6.60 18.50
CA ASP A 118 4.97 -7.82 17.81
C ASP A 118 6.27 -8.35 18.46
N GLY A 119 6.35 -9.68 18.61
CA GLY A 119 7.54 -10.33 19.13
C GLY A 119 7.84 -10.07 20.61
N LYS A 120 9.06 -9.59 20.91
CA LYS A 120 9.58 -9.42 22.28
C LYS A 120 10.20 -8.07 22.56
N ARG A 121 10.51 -7.28 21.53
CA ARG A 121 11.27 -6.04 21.66
C ARG A 121 10.40 -4.84 21.26
N ALA A 122 10.73 -3.70 21.83
CA ALA A 122 10.03 -2.45 21.52
C ALA A 122 10.97 -1.26 21.72
N LEU A 123 10.67 -0.13 21.06
CA LEU A 123 11.17 1.17 21.45
C LEU A 123 10.40 1.60 22.70
N LYS A 124 11.03 1.44 23.85
CA LYS A 124 10.49 1.83 25.15
C LYS A 124 10.95 3.23 25.50
N PHE A 125 10.04 4.04 26.04
CA PHE A 125 10.36 5.36 26.58
C PHE A 125 9.70 5.55 27.94
N TRP A 126 10.51 5.84 28.95
CA TRP A 126 10.05 6.08 30.31
C TRP A 126 11.13 6.77 31.14
N ALA A 127 10.76 7.69 31.98
CA ALA A 127 11.60 8.25 33.03
C ALA A 127 10.77 8.70 34.22
N SER A 128 11.42 8.81 35.41
CA SER A 128 10.77 9.33 36.63
C SER A 128 10.65 10.85 36.65
N ASP A 129 11.45 11.53 35.86
CA ASP A 129 11.47 12.99 35.73
C ASP A 129 11.08 13.39 34.31
N ALA A 130 10.80 14.67 34.08
CA ALA A 130 10.54 15.20 32.76
C ALA A 130 11.69 14.87 31.79
N TYR A 131 11.36 14.33 30.63
CA TYR A 131 12.35 13.89 29.64
C TYR A 131 11.90 14.21 28.23
N SER A 132 12.84 14.20 27.32
CA SER A 132 12.58 14.28 25.89
C SER A 132 13.49 13.31 25.14
N PHE A 133 13.00 12.78 24.03
CA PHE A 133 13.76 11.88 23.17
C PHE A 133 13.37 12.04 21.71
N SER A 134 14.21 11.53 20.83
CA SER A 134 13.81 11.20 19.47
C SER A 134 14.40 9.84 19.07
N ALA A 135 13.65 9.10 18.26
CA ALA A 135 14.12 7.90 17.59
C ALA A 135 13.88 8.09 16.09
N THR A 136 14.94 8.05 15.31
CA THR A 136 14.89 8.38 13.89
C THR A 136 15.58 7.32 13.04
N GLN A 137 15.05 7.11 11.83
CA GLN A 137 15.68 6.34 10.79
C GLN A 137 15.67 7.13 9.49
N THR A 138 16.76 7.09 8.72
CA THR A 138 16.80 7.69 7.38
C THR A 138 16.62 6.62 6.34
N ILE A 139 15.60 6.79 5.52
CA ILE A 139 15.28 5.90 4.41
C ILE A 139 15.75 6.57 3.11
N THR A 140 16.49 5.82 2.29
CA THR A 140 17.03 6.31 1.01
C THR A 140 16.51 5.47 -0.15
N GLY A 141 16.57 6.03 -1.36
CA GLY A 141 16.15 5.31 -2.57
C GLY A 141 14.65 5.16 -2.71
N LEU A 142 13.87 6.05 -2.09
CA LEU A 142 12.43 6.13 -2.34
C LEU A 142 12.19 6.80 -3.70
N GLU A 143 11.37 6.17 -4.52
CA GLU A 143 10.87 6.77 -5.75
C GLU A 143 9.82 7.85 -5.43
N PRO A 144 9.59 8.82 -6.33
CA PRO A 144 8.50 9.77 -6.15
C PRO A 144 7.14 9.05 -6.04
N GLY A 145 6.38 9.34 -4.98
CA GLY A 145 5.10 8.66 -4.73
C GLY A 145 4.48 9.08 -3.39
N GLU A 146 3.35 8.47 -3.10
CA GLU A 146 2.70 8.59 -1.81
C GLU A 146 3.16 7.46 -0.89
N TYR A 147 3.44 7.79 0.36
CA TYR A 147 3.89 6.85 1.39
C TYR A 147 3.03 7.02 2.63
N VAL A 148 2.78 5.92 3.32
CA VAL A 148 2.09 5.90 4.60
C VAL A 148 3.07 5.46 5.68
N LEU A 149 3.22 6.24 6.74
CA LEU A 149 3.98 5.88 7.93
C LEU A 149 2.98 5.48 9.02
N THR A 150 3.17 4.29 9.58
CA THR A 150 2.32 3.77 10.65
C THR A 150 3.16 3.36 11.84
N ALA A 151 2.63 3.50 13.04
CA ALA A 151 3.23 2.97 14.25
C ALA A 151 2.14 2.43 15.18
N MET A 152 2.47 1.37 15.91
CA MET A 152 1.67 0.93 17.05
C MET A 152 2.28 1.50 18.32
N SER A 153 1.48 2.13 19.16
CA SER A 153 1.93 2.74 20.40
C SER A 153 0.99 2.38 21.56
N GLN A 154 1.56 2.26 22.73
CA GLN A 154 0.81 2.16 23.97
C GLN A 154 1.56 2.89 25.10
N GLY A 155 0.85 3.34 26.09
CA GLY A 155 1.43 3.99 27.26
C GLY A 155 0.41 4.78 28.05
N ALA A 156 0.87 5.27 29.19
CA ALA A 156 0.12 6.21 30.01
C ALA A 156 1.11 7.05 30.81
N ALA A 157 0.70 8.25 31.21
CA ALA A 157 1.39 8.98 32.26
C ALA A 157 1.25 8.25 33.61
N ALA A 158 2.23 8.39 34.49
CA ALA A 158 2.31 7.64 35.75
C ALA A 158 1.08 7.79 36.66
N ASP A 159 0.30 8.83 36.49
CA ASP A 159 -0.89 9.17 37.26
C ASP A 159 -2.15 9.35 36.42
N ASN A 160 -2.16 8.78 35.20
CA ASN A 160 -3.18 9.03 34.19
C ASN A 160 -3.35 10.51 33.79
N ALA A 161 -2.38 11.37 34.11
CA ALA A 161 -2.35 12.73 33.64
C ALA A 161 -2.14 12.77 32.13
N ALA A 162 -2.67 13.79 31.49
CA ALA A 162 -2.41 14.03 30.08
C ALA A 162 -0.89 14.20 29.86
N ILE A 163 -0.33 13.53 28.87
CA ILE A 163 1.06 13.74 28.45
C ILE A 163 1.16 15.16 27.89
N ALA A 164 1.88 16.05 28.59
CA ALA A 164 1.79 17.48 28.37
C ALA A 164 2.20 17.93 26.96
N ASP A 165 3.22 17.33 26.38
CA ASP A 165 3.72 17.68 25.03
C ASP A 165 3.61 16.53 24.02
N GLY A 166 3.06 15.39 24.45
CA GLY A 166 2.79 14.24 23.62
C GLY A 166 4.02 13.58 23.01
N VAL A 167 3.79 12.47 22.38
CA VAL A 167 4.73 11.81 21.48
C VAL A 167 4.20 12.00 20.07
N THR A 168 5.05 12.36 19.12
CA THR A 168 4.67 12.56 17.73
C THR A 168 5.35 11.54 16.82
N LEU A 169 4.62 11.03 15.87
CA LEU A 169 5.15 10.34 14.70
C LEU A 169 5.34 11.37 13.59
N SER A 170 6.50 11.39 12.94
CA SER A 170 6.74 12.36 11.88
C SER A 170 7.55 11.75 10.74
N ALA A 171 7.32 12.26 9.54
CA ALA A 171 8.11 11.98 8.35
C ALA A 171 8.54 13.29 7.69
N THR A 172 9.80 13.34 7.26
CA THR A 172 10.35 14.49 6.53
C THR A 172 10.87 14.04 5.18
N ALA A 173 10.36 14.61 4.10
CA ALA A 173 10.81 14.36 2.74
C ALA A 173 10.80 15.67 1.92
N GLY A 174 11.82 15.91 1.09
CA GLY A 174 11.87 17.09 0.24
C GLY A 174 11.80 18.42 1.02
N GLY A 175 12.27 18.45 2.26
CA GLY A 175 12.21 19.64 3.12
C GLY A 175 10.83 19.95 3.72
N LYS A 176 9.86 19.03 3.55
CA LYS A 176 8.54 19.11 4.20
C LYS A 176 8.45 18.07 5.29
N THR A 177 7.89 18.44 6.43
CA THR A 177 7.60 17.55 7.55
C THR A 177 6.09 17.42 7.73
N THR A 178 5.63 16.18 7.84
CA THR A 178 4.28 15.85 8.28
C THR A 178 4.42 15.14 9.63
N SER A 179 3.55 15.46 10.58
CA SER A 179 3.57 14.87 11.90
C SER A 179 2.15 14.71 12.44
N ASP A 180 1.96 13.67 13.22
CA ASP A 180 0.74 13.43 13.97
C ASP A 180 1.06 13.02 15.41
N ALA A 181 0.19 13.34 16.34
CA ALA A 181 0.35 12.94 17.73
C ALA A 181 0.09 11.43 17.88
N LEU A 182 0.97 10.74 18.60
CA LEU A 182 0.72 9.34 18.96
C LEU A 182 -0.31 9.30 20.10
N GLU A 183 -1.43 8.64 19.84
CA GLU A 183 -2.35 8.28 20.90
C GLU A 183 -1.80 7.08 21.67
N LEU A 184 -1.55 7.23 22.96
CA LEU A 184 -0.91 6.19 23.77
C LEU A 184 -1.88 5.11 24.30
N ASN A 185 -3.09 5.05 23.77
CA ASN A 185 -4.14 4.09 24.14
C ASN A 185 -4.32 3.01 23.08
N LEU A 186 -3.30 2.18 22.82
CA LEU A 186 -3.40 1.08 21.83
C LEU A 186 -4.04 1.54 20.51
N SER A 187 -3.43 2.42 19.79
CA SER A 187 -3.96 2.82 18.49
C SER A 187 -2.96 2.62 17.35
N LEU A 188 -3.49 2.20 16.21
CA LEU A 188 -2.79 2.22 14.94
C LEU A 188 -2.99 3.61 14.34
N ILE A 189 -1.91 4.34 14.10
CA ILE A 189 -1.95 5.67 13.48
C ILE A 189 -1.49 5.55 12.03
N HIS A 190 -2.27 6.14 11.12
CA HIS A 190 -1.94 6.30 9.72
C HIS A 190 -1.64 7.78 9.43
N ILE A 191 -0.49 8.07 8.87
CA ILE A 191 -0.09 9.39 8.38
C ILE A 191 0.08 9.35 6.88
#